data_53d12b200fd26f5cd9ddd4889494ef06
#
_entry.id   53d12b200fd26f5cd9ddd4889494ef06
#
_cell.length_a   1.000
_cell.length_b   1.000
_cell.length_c   1.000
_cell.angle_alpha   90.00
_cell.angle_beta   90.00
_cell.angle_gamma   90.00
#
_symmetry.space_group_name_H-M   'P 1'
#
loop_
_entity.id
_entity.type
_entity.pdbx_description
1 polymer ?
#
loop_
_entity_poly.entity_id
_entity_poly.type
_entity_poly.pdbx_seq_one_letter_code
_entity_poly.pdbx_strand_id
1 'polypeptide(L)'
;MSISQSPFMQDNNLVNELREVNLSYLLLAQRMLRDDFSKGMYRLGLGRDVAELLMDLSTSQVLSLASSNSLICGFRLNDIALLGALTKDGMNGTLKQVHASMMLAQQGPDRVMQEASQ
;
A
#
# COMPACT_ATOMS: atom_id res chain seq x y z
N MET A 1 9.25 -18.01 24.77
CA MET A 1 9.62 -17.64 24.14
C MET A 1 10.70 -18.00 23.46
N SER A 2 11.49 -18.35 23.85
CA SER A 2 12.63 -18.57 23.13
C SER A 2 12.59 -19.62 22.12
N ILE A 3 11.56 -20.36 22.06
CA ILE A 3 11.42 -21.29 21.09
C ILE A 3 11.43 -20.74 19.78
N SER A 4 10.98 -19.58 19.64
CA SER A 4 10.91 -18.96 18.36
C SER A 4 12.28 -18.66 17.81
N GLN A 5 13.31 -19.06 18.50
CA GLN A 5 14.64 -18.82 18.01
C GLN A 5 15.01 -19.72 16.85
N SER A 6 14.28 -20.78 16.62
CA SER A 6 14.56 -21.62 15.47
C SER A 6 14.34 -20.80 14.19
N PRO A 7 15.30 -20.80 13.26
CA PRO A 7 15.14 -20.06 12.00
C PRO A 7 13.90 -20.49 11.22
N PHE A 8 13.59 -21.78 11.22
CA PHE A 8 12.41 -22.26 10.54
C PHE A 8 11.14 -21.71 11.13
N MET A 9 11.06 -21.67 12.44
CA MET A 9 9.87 -21.15 13.10
C MET A 9 9.73 -19.66 12.88
N GLN A 10 10.85 -18.93 12.88
CA GLN A 10 10.82 -17.51 12.61
C GLN A 10 10.37 -17.24 11.18
N ASP A 11 10.86 -18.04 10.24
CA ASP A 11 10.45 -17.85 8.85
C ASP A 11 8.97 -18.14 8.67
N ASN A 12 8.46 -19.17 9.33
CA ASN A 12 7.06 -19.50 9.25
C ASN A 12 6.20 -18.40 9.87
N ASN A 13 6.65 -17.85 10.99
CA ASN A 13 5.92 -16.76 11.63
C ASN A 13 5.90 -15.52 10.75
N LEU A 14 7.02 -15.21 10.13
CA LEU A 14 7.09 -14.05 9.25
C LEU A 14 6.20 -14.23 8.03
N VAL A 15 6.17 -15.44 7.47
CA VAL A 15 5.31 -15.71 6.32
C VAL A 15 3.85 -15.55 6.71
N ASN A 16 3.48 -16.04 7.88
CA ASN A 16 2.11 -15.90 8.36
C ASN A 16 1.75 -14.44 8.59
N GLU A 17 2.67 -13.67 9.16
CA GLU A 17 2.43 -12.26 9.39
C GLU A 17 2.30 -11.50 8.08
N LEU A 18 3.14 -11.83 7.09
CA LEU A 18 3.03 -11.22 5.78
C LEU A 18 1.68 -11.51 5.16
N ARG A 19 1.22 -12.76 5.27
CA ARG A 19 -0.07 -13.13 4.74
C ARG A 19 -1.18 -12.34 5.38
N GLU A 20 -1.14 -12.18 6.69
CA GLU A 20 -2.18 -11.44 7.40
C GLU A 20 -2.22 -9.98 6.99
N VAL A 21 -1.06 -9.36 6.86
CA VAL A 21 -1.01 -7.97 6.43
C VAL A 21 -1.48 -7.83 5.00
N ASN A 22 -1.03 -8.72 4.13
CA ASN A 22 -1.44 -8.71 2.73
C ASN A 22 -2.94 -8.88 2.60
N LEU A 23 -3.51 -9.82 3.36
CA LEU A 23 -4.93 -10.08 3.32
C LEU A 23 -5.72 -8.88 3.80
N SER A 24 -5.32 -8.30 4.90
CA SER A 24 -5.98 -7.11 5.44
C SER A 24 -5.93 -5.96 4.45
N TYR A 25 -4.80 -5.76 3.81
CA TYR A 25 -4.65 -4.71 2.83
C TYR A 25 -5.59 -4.94 1.63
N LEU A 26 -5.59 -6.15 1.09
CA LEU A 26 -6.40 -6.44 -0.07
C LEU A 26 -7.89 -6.30 0.21
N LEU A 27 -8.32 -6.76 1.37
CA LEU A 27 -9.74 -6.65 1.73
C LEU A 27 -10.14 -5.20 1.96
N LEU A 28 -9.28 -4.43 2.60
CA LEU A 28 -9.53 -3.00 2.78
C LEU A 28 -9.58 -2.28 1.44
N ALA A 29 -8.64 -2.59 0.57
CA ALA A 29 -8.58 -1.97 -0.74
C ALA A 29 -9.84 -2.26 -1.54
N GLN A 30 -10.30 -3.50 -1.54
CA GLN A 30 -11.54 -3.86 -2.23
C GLN A 30 -12.72 -3.07 -1.68
N ARG A 31 -12.79 -2.95 -0.36
CA ARG A 31 -13.88 -2.23 0.28
C ARG A 31 -13.85 -0.75 -0.10
N MET A 32 -12.67 -0.16 -0.10
CA MET A 32 -12.53 1.24 -0.47
C MET A 32 -12.94 1.48 -1.92
N LEU A 33 -12.53 0.60 -2.81
CA LEU A 33 -12.85 0.74 -4.23
C LEU A 33 -14.33 0.55 -4.50
N ARG A 34 -14.98 -0.35 -3.77
CA ARG A 34 -16.41 -0.57 -3.93
C ARG A 34 -17.23 0.56 -3.36
N ASP A 35 -16.72 1.19 -2.32
CA ASP A 35 -17.42 2.30 -1.69
C ASP A 35 -17.39 3.54 -2.58
N ASP A 36 -16.22 3.90 -3.07
CA ASP A 36 -16.05 5.05 -3.95
C ASP A 36 -14.82 4.78 -4.80
N PHE A 37 -15.04 4.35 -6.02
CA PHE A 37 -13.96 3.88 -6.88
C PHE A 37 -12.87 4.93 -7.11
N SER A 38 -13.26 6.12 -7.47
CA SER A 38 -12.30 7.18 -7.76
C SER A 38 -11.50 7.57 -6.51
N LYS A 39 -12.19 7.72 -5.40
CA LYS A 39 -11.52 8.07 -4.15
C LYS A 39 -10.62 6.93 -3.69
N GLY A 40 -11.09 5.70 -3.85
CA GLY A 40 -10.30 4.53 -3.51
C GLY A 40 -9.02 4.46 -4.30
N MET A 41 -9.11 4.63 -5.62
CA MET A 41 -7.95 4.66 -6.49
C MET A 41 -6.92 5.68 -6.00
N TYR A 42 -7.41 6.87 -5.71
CA TYR A 42 -6.56 7.97 -5.32
C TYR A 42 -5.85 7.68 -4.00
N ARG A 43 -6.59 7.20 -3.02
CA ARG A 43 -6.02 6.93 -1.70
C ARG A 43 -5.06 5.75 -1.72
N LEU A 44 -5.36 4.75 -2.54
CA LEU A 44 -4.53 3.56 -2.64
C LEU A 44 -3.34 3.77 -3.58
N GLY A 45 -3.41 4.78 -4.41
CA GLY A 45 -2.34 5.03 -5.36
C GLY A 45 -2.34 4.05 -6.51
N LEU A 46 -3.52 3.60 -6.94
CA LEU A 46 -3.64 2.61 -8.01
C LEU A 46 -4.15 3.24 -9.28
N GLY A 47 -3.63 2.76 -10.42
CA GLY A 47 -4.20 3.11 -11.70
C GLY A 47 -5.51 2.40 -11.90
N ARG A 48 -6.27 2.85 -12.90
CA ARG A 48 -7.61 2.32 -13.14
C ARG A 48 -7.61 0.82 -13.42
N ASP A 49 -6.71 0.37 -14.27
CA ASP A 49 -6.68 -1.04 -14.68
C ASP A 49 -6.44 -1.95 -13.48
N VAL A 50 -5.48 -1.59 -12.65
CA VAL A 50 -5.15 -2.38 -11.47
C VAL A 50 -6.30 -2.32 -10.47
N ALA A 51 -6.89 -1.15 -10.29
CA ALA A 51 -8.00 -0.99 -9.35
C ALA A 51 -9.20 -1.83 -9.75
N GLU A 52 -9.52 -1.84 -11.04
CA GLU A 52 -10.65 -2.64 -11.53
C GLU A 52 -10.39 -4.12 -11.32
N LEU A 53 -9.18 -4.57 -11.63
CA LEU A 53 -8.82 -5.95 -11.44
C LEU A 53 -8.88 -6.35 -9.97
N LEU A 54 -8.33 -5.50 -9.11
CA LEU A 54 -8.33 -5.75 -7.68
C LEU A 54 -9.75 -5.84 -7.12
N MET A 55 -10.60 -4.92 -7.55
CA MET A 55 -11.98 -4.89 -7.09
C MET A 55 -12.73 -6.15 -7.46
N ASP A 56 -12.38 -6.76 -8.59
CA ASP A 56 -13.06 -7.93 -9.11
C ASP A 56 -12.49 -9.27 -8.66
N LEU A 57 -11.42 -9.26 -7.87
CA LEU A 57 -10.84 -10.52 -7.42
C LEU A 57 -11.81 -11.28 -6.53
N SER A 58 -11.87 -12.58 -6.75
CA SER A 58 -12.67 -13.46 -5.91
C SER A 58 -11.96 -13.68 -4.57
N THR A 59 -12.68 -14.20 -3.61
CA THR A 59 -12.11 -14.51 -2.31
C THR A 59 -10.91 -15.45 -2.46
N SER A 60 -11.06 -16.46 -3.30
CA SER A 60 -9.99 -17.41 -3.55
C SER A 60 -8.75 -16.74 -4.12
N GLN A 61 -8.95 -15.83 -5.06
CA GLN A 61 -7.85 -15.10 -5.65
C GLN A 61 -7.18 -14.17 -4.64
N VAL A 62 -7.96 -13.53 -3.79
CA VAL A 62 -7.42 -12.67 -2.75
C VAL A 62 -6.54 -13.48 -1.79
N LEU A 63 -7.02 -14.65 -1.39
CA LEU A 63 -6.26 -15.51 -0.49
C LEU A 63 -4.97 -15.99 -1.13
N SER A 64 -5.03 -16.36 -2.39
CA SER A 64 -3.82 -16.76 -3.13
C SER A 64 -2.81 -15.63 -3.19
N LEU A 65 -3.28 -14.46 -3.54
CA LEU A 65 -2.40 -13.30 -3.66
C LEU A 65 -1.81 -12.92 -2.31
N ALA A 66 -2.59 -13.01 -1.26
CA ALA A 66 -2.12 -12.68 0.09
C ALA A 66 -1.03 -13.63 0.57
N SER A 67 -0.98 -14.83 0.03
CA SER A 67 -0.01 -15.84 0.44
C SER A 67 1.36 -15.67 -0.17
N SER A 68 1.62 -14.51 -0.75
CA SER A 68 2.92 -14.20 -1.30
C SER A 68 3.96 -14.12 -0.18
N ASN A 69 5.22 -14.35 -0.53
CA ASN A 69 6.31 -14.24 0.44
C ASN A 69 6.77 -12.82 0.65
N SER A 70 6.12 -11.86 0.05
CA SER A 70 6.48 -10.46 0.14
C SER A 70 5.26 -9.64 0.49
N LEU A 71 5.49 -8.45 1.02
CA LEU A 71 4.39 -7.52 1.21
C LEU A 71 3.92 -7.04 -0.15
N ILE A 72 2.61 -7.02 -0.34
CA ILE A 72 2.03 -6.56 -1.59
C ILE A 72 1.97 -5.05 -1.63
N CYS A 73 1.70 -4.42 -0.50
CA CYS A 73 1.69 -2.96 -0.43
C CYS A 73 3.09 -2.46 -0.11
N GLY A 74 3.45 -1.32 -0.67
CA GLY A 74 4.77 -0.75 -0.47
C GLY A 74 4.76 0.45 0.44
N PHE A 75 5.94 0.79 0.92
CA PHE A 75 6.12 1.97 1.76
C PHE A 75 6.19 3.18 0.83
N ARG A 76 5.30 4.13 1.06
CA ARG A 76 5.16 5.27 0.15
C ARG A 76 5.94 6.51 0.58
N LEU A 77 6.54 6.46 1.76
CA LEU A 77 7.37 7.55 2.27
C LEU A 77 8.82 7.22 2.10
N ASN A 78 9.26 7.10 0.86
CA ASN A 78 10.65 6.76 0.60
C ASN A 78 11.52 7.97 0.27
N ASP A 79 11.03 9.17 0.49
CA ASP A 79 11.83 10.38 0.40
C ASP A 79 12.44 10.62 1.78
N ILE A 80 13.76 10.52 1.86
CA ILE A 80 14.46 10.59 3.14
C ILE A 80 14.28 11.95 3.82
N ALA A 81 14.22 13.00 3.04
CA ALA A 81 14.04 14.34 3.60
C ALA A 81 12.67 14.49 4.23
N LEU A 82 11.66 13.97 3.55
CA LEU A 82 10.29 14.02 4.03
C LEU A 82 10.13 13.19 5.29
N LEU A 83 10.70 11.99 5.27
CA LEU A 83 10.63 11.10 6.41
C LEU A 83 11.38 11.69 7.59
N GLY A 84 12.52 12.34 7.33
CA GLY A 84 13.27 12.98 8.38
C GLY A 84 12.50 14.12 9.02
N ALA A 85 11.82 14.92 8.21
CA ALA A 85 11.01 16.01 8.73
C ALA A 85 9.87 15.49 9.60
N LEU A 86 9.25 14.40 9.16
CA LEU A 86 8.15 13.81 9.90
C LEU A 86 8.60 13.32 11.28
N THR A 87 9.80 12.77 11.37
CA THR A 87 10.29 12.23 12.63
C THR A 87 10.88 13.27 13.55
N LYS A 88 11.34 14.39 13.01
CA LYS A 88 11.98 15.43 13.82
C LYS A 88 11.00 16.46 14.32
N ASP A 89 10.07 16.86 13.46
CA ASP A 89 9.14 17.92 13.82
C ASP A 89 7.86 17.34 14.37
N GLY A 90 7.04 18.18 14.92
CA GLY A 90 5.76 17.74 15.40
C GLY A 90 4.93 17.17 14.27
N MET A 91 3.91 16.42 14.63
CA MET A 91 3.15 15.66 13.65
C MET A 91 2.07 16.45 12.94
N ASN A 92 1.52 17.46 13.59
CA ASN A 92 0.28 18.05 13.08
C ASN A 92 0.38 18.71 11.70
N GLY A 93 1.23 19.69 11.58
CA GLY A 93 1.39 20.36 10.31
C GLY A 93 2.12 19.51 9.29
N THR A 94 3.11 18.79 9.75
CA THR A 94 3.93 17.96 8.89
C THR A 94 3.14 16.82 8.28
N LEU A 95 2.20 16.27 9.02
CA LEU A 95 1.40 15.17 8.53
C LEU A 95 0.57 15.58 7.31
N LYS A 96 0.00 16.77 7.33
CA LYS A 96 -0.75 17.27 6.18
C LYS A 96 0.13 17.38 4.96
N GLN A 97 1.34 17.89 5.12
CA GLN A 97 2.27 18.02 4.02
C GLN A 97 2.68 16.67 3.47
N VAL A 98 2.86 15.69 4.35
CA VAL A 98 3.21 14.34 3.93
C VAL A 98 2.10 13.74 3.09
N HIS A 99 0.85 13.90 3.53
CA HIS A 99 -0.28 13.39 2.76
C HIS A 99 -0.34 14.02 1.38
N ALA A 100 -0.19 15.34 1.32
CA ALA A 100 -0.21 16.04 0.05
C ALA A 100 0.93 15.57 -0.86
N SER A 101 2.11 15.39 -0.30
CA SER A 101 3.27 14.95 -1.06
C SER A 101 3.09 13.54 -1.58
N MET A 102 2.48 12.66 -0.79
CA MET A 102 2.21 11.30 -1.22
C MET A 102 1.26 11.28 -2.41
N MET A 103 0.24 12.13 -2.35
CA MET A 103 -0.72 12.20 -3.45
C MET A 103 -0.08 12.74 -4.72
N LEU A 104 0.77 13.74 -4.58
CA LEU A 104 1.48 14.29 -5.74
C LEU A 104 2.45 13.28 -6.35
N ALA A 105 3.12 12.51 -5.51
CA ALA A 105 4.06 11.51 -5.99
C ALA A 105 3.35 10.45 -6.82
N GLN A 106 2.12 10.10 -6.46
CA GLN A 106 1.37 9.14 -7.21
C GLN A 106 0.96 9.65 -8.58
N GLN A 107 0.79 10.96 -8.69
CA GLN A 107 0.43 11.56 -9.95
C GLN A 107 1.63 11.73 -10.88
N GLY A 108 2.80 11.80 -10.32
CA GLY A 108 4.12 11.80 -10.90
C GLY A 108 4.32 11.99 -12.41
N PRO A 109 5.46 11.55 -12.92
CA PRO A 109 5.80 11.83 -14.32
C PRO A 109 4.82 11.24 -15.32
N ASP A 110 4.30 10.06 -15.05
CA ASP A 110 3.39 9.41 -15.98
C ASP A 110 2.14 10.22 -16.22
N ARG A 111 1.59 10.76 -15.13
CA ARG A 111 0.39 11.56 -15.25
C ARG A 111 0.65 12.86 -16.00
N VAL A 112 1.79 13.48 -15.72
CA VAL A 112 2.16 14.70 -16.40
C VAL A 112 2.31 14.44 -17.89
N MET A 113 2.90 13.32 -18.25
CA MET A 113 3.07 12.98 -19.65
C MET A 113 1.74 12.74 -20.34
N GLN A 114 0.81 12.10 -19.66
CA GLN A 114 -0.52 11.89 -20.22
C GLN A 114 -1.23 13.21 -20.48
N GLU A 115 -1.14 14.13 -19.56
CA GLU A 115 -1.76 15.43 -19.73
C GLU A 115 -1.12 16.21 -20.86
N ALA A 116 0.17 16.09 -21.01
CA ALA A 116 0.87 16.80 -22.06
C ALA A 116 0.51 16.27 -23.44
N SER A 117 0.17 15.00 -23.55
CA SER A 117 -0.16 14.44 -24.86
C SER A 117 -1.60 14.69 -25.26
N GLN A 118 -2.39 15.27 -24.43
CA GLN A 118 -3.75 15.65 -24.76
C GLN A 118 -3.80 17.07 -25.27
#